data_8466f26c7a8635c999c87ff7e4f1dac4
#
_entry.id   8466f26c7a8635c999c87ff7e4f1dac4
#
_cell.length_a   1.000
_cell.length_b   1.000
_cell.length_c   1.000
_cell.angle_alpha   90.00
_cell.angle_beta   90.00
_cell.angle_gamma   90.00
#
_symmetry.space_group_name_H-M   'P 1'
#
loop_
_entity.id
_entity.type
_entity.pdbx_description
1 polymer ?
#
loop_
_entity_poly.entity_id
_entity_poly.type
_entity_poly.pdbx_seq_one_letter_code
_entity_poly.pdbx_strand_id
1 'polypeptide(L)'
;VVIDNFSNPERFETDSWVMMYGKHNRFDHNHLEGKRNKGVIMAVRLNTEDSRENYHRIDHNYFGPRPVLGSNGGETLRIGTSHYSLSNSFTLVENNYFDRCDGEVEIVSVKAGGNLLRGNLFYESRGTLTLRHGNDNVIEENIFLGNGVDHTGGIRVINKRQTIRNNYLQGLTGYRFGGGLVVMNGVPNSPINRYHQVDGAVIENNSLIEVAHIQLAAGSDAERSAVPENSKFSNNLVFNKNGRDAFTLYDDVSGIQFEANALNAVDNPQISDGFTNQAVELETAANGLLYPLAAVGAKRDIVVLDKQLVG
;
A
#
# COMPACT_ATOMS: atom_id res chain seq x y z
N VAL A 1 -19.87 -15.78 1.43
CA VAL A 1 -20.25 -15.58 2.86
C VAL A 1 -20.43 -14.08 3.11
N VAL A 2 -21.42 -13.71 3.90
CA VAL A 2 -21.62 -12.33 4.37
C VAL A 2 -21.39 -12.29 5.88
N ILE A 3 -20.50 -11.42 6.35
CA ILE A 3 -20.30 -11.08 7.75
C ILE A 3 -20.48 -9.57 7.88
N ASP A 4 -21.59 -9.17 8.47
CA ASP A 4 -21.98 -7.77 8.58
C ASP A 4 -22.26 -7.41 10.05
N ASN A 5 -21.62 -6.35 10.53
CA ASN A 5 -21.81 -5.77 11.87
C ASN A 5 -21.69 -6.78 13.05
N PHE A 6 -21.01 -7.88 12.85
CA PHE A 6 -20.75 -8.88 13.88
C PHE A 6 -19.50 -8.48 14.70
N SER A 7 -19.71 -7.76 15.78
CA SER A 7 -18.62 -7.23 16.61
C SER A 7 -18.83 -7.56 18.08
N ASN A 8 -17.70 -7.79 18.77
CA ASN A 8 -17.73 -7.82 20.23
C ASN A 8 -18.18 -6.45 20.76
N PRO A 9 -19.09 -6.39 21.75
CA PRO A 9 -19.50 -5.12 22.36
C PRO A 9 -18.34 -4.40 23.06
N GLU A 10 -17.36 -5.16 23.56
CA GLU A 10 -16.15 -4.59 24.17
C GLU A 10 -15.14 -4.19 23.11
N ARG A 11 -14.98 -2.87 22.91
CA ARG A 11 -14.18 -2.29 21.81
C ARG A 11 -12.75 -2.84 21.72
N PHE A 12 -12.10 -3.08 22.83
CA PHE A 12 -10.70 -3.52 22.89
C PHE A 12 -10.54 -5.02 23.14
N GLU A 13 -11.63 -5.77 23.23
CA GLU A 13 -11.55 -7.23 23.20
C GLU A 13 -11.13 -7.68 21.80
N THR A 14 -10.11 -8.56 21.76
CA THR A 14 -9.46 -8.94 20.50
C THR A 14 -10.04 -10.21 19.92
N ASP A 15 -10.65 -10.11 18.75
CA ASP A 15 -11.03 -11.25 17.93
C ASP A 15 -10.75 -10.98 16.43
N SER A 16 -10.85 -12.00 15.61
CA SER A 16 -10.74 -11.87 14.16
C SER A 16 -11.85 -12.69 13.51
N TRP A 17 -12.37 -12.20 12.39
CA TRP A 17 -13.47 -12.89 11.73
C TRP A 17 -13.01 -14.09 10.91
N VAL A 18 -11.87 -13.93 10.21
CA VAL A 18 -11.35 -14.98 9.33
C VAL A 18 -9.88 -15.22 9.64
N MET A 19 -9.53 -16.48 9.89
CA MET A 19 -8.15 -16.92 10.08
C MET A 19 -7.85 -18.03 9.09
N MET A 20 -6.97 -17.74 8.12
CA MET A 20 -6.50 -18.70 7.13
C MET A 20 -5.32 -19.49 7.66
N TYR A 21 -5.48 -20.80 7.79
CA TYR A 21 -4.45 -21.76 8.15
C TYR A 21 -4.17 -22.72 7.00
N GLY A 22 -3.11 -23.51 7.12
CA GLY A 22 -2.74 -24.50 6.11
C GLY A 22 -2.12 -23.89 4.85
N LYS A 23 -2.34 -24.53 3.72
CA LYS A 23 -1.76 -24.13 2.42
C LYS A 23 -2.80 -24.23 1.32
N HIS A 24 -2.56 -23.48 0.22
CA HIS A 24 -3.34 -23.54 -1.03
C HIS A 24 -4.86 -23.32 -0.84
N ASN A 25 -5.27 -22.60 0.21
CA ASN A 25 -6.68 -22.25 0.38
C ASN A 25 -7.02 -21.00 -0.43
N ARG A 26 -8.27 -20.92 -0.87
CA ARG A 26 -8.84 -19.76 -1.53
C ARG A 26 -9.98 -19.18 -0.70
N PHE A 27 -10.01 -17.87 -0.60
CA PHE A 27 -11.07 -17.09 0.03
C PHE A 27 -11.55 -16.05 -0.99
N ASP A 28 -12.75 -16.26 -1.53
CA ASP A 28 -13.26 -15.45 -2.65
C ASP A 28 -14.75 -15.18 -2.57
N HIS A 29 -15.17 -14.05 -3.18
CA HIS A 29 -16.56 -13.62 -3.27
C HIS A 29 -17.26 -13.58 -1.91
N ASN A 30 -16.61 -12.95 -0.93
CA ASN A 30 -17.16 -12.76 0.41
C ASN A 30 -17.33 -11.27 0.70
N HIS A 31 -18.34 -10.95 1.53
CA HIS A 31 -18.65 -9.62 1.98
C HIS A 31 -18.41 -9.50 3.49
N LEU A 32 -17.50 -8.62 3.91
CA LEU A 32 -17.13 -8.43 5.31
C LEU A 32 -17.14 -6.93 5.63
N GLU A 33 -18.05 -6.47 6.48
CA GLU A 33 -18.11 -5.06 6.87
C GLU A 33 -18.58 -4.84 8.32
N GLY A 34 -18.32 -3.64 8.84
CA GLY A 34 -18.88 -3.19 10.12
C GLY A 34 -18.20 -3.71 11.38
N LYS A 35 -16.97 -4.26 11.28
CA LYS A 35 -16.20 -4.64 12.48
C LYS A 35 -15.77 -3.42 13.28
N ARG A 36 -16.13 -3.36 14.56
CA ARG A 36 -15.88 -2.19 15.43
C ARG A 36 -14.86 -2.46 16.53
N ASN A 37 -14.73 -3.69 16.98
CA ASN A 37 -13.79 -4.06 18.02
C ASN A 37 -12.40 -4.38 17.48
N LYS A 38 -11.43 -4.48 18.38
CA LYS A 38 -10.05 -4.82 18.11
C LYS A 38 -9.90 -6.20 17.46
N GLY A 39 -8.87 -6.38 16.67
CA GLY A 39 -8.54 -7.58 15.90
C GLY A 39 -8.71 -7.37 14.41
N VAL A 40 -7.91 -8.03 13.64
CA VAL A 40 -7.96 -7.95 12.17
C VAL A 40 -9.27 -8.55 11.64
N ILE A 41 -9.79 -8.05 10.53
CA ILE A 41 -10.93 -8.72 9.89
C ILE A 41 -10.50 -10.10 9.39
N MET A 42 -9.40 -10.14 8.62
CA MET A 42 -8.87 -11.38 8.06
C MET A 42 -7.36 -11.48 8.25
N ALA A 43 -6.86 -12.66 8.62
CA ALA A 43 -5.42 -12.92 8.70
C ALA A 43 -5.03 -14.24 8.03
N VAL A 44 -3.95 -14.18 7.26
CA VAL A 44 -3.19 -15.37 6.83
C VAL A 44 -2.21 -15.71 7.95
N ARG A 45 -2.36 -16.88 8.53
CA ARG A 45 -1.53 -17.33 9.66
C ARG A 45 -0.22 -17.95 9.16
N LEU A 46 0.88 -17.38 9.63
CA LEU A 46 2.24 -17.82 9.34
C LEU A 46 2.99 -17.88 10.68
N ASN A 47 2.62 -18.86 11.50
CA ASN A 47 3.01 -18.95 12.89
C ASN A 47 3.72 -20.25 13.29
N THR A 48 3.94 -21.15 12.34
CA THR A 48 4.72 -22.38 12.48
C THR A 48 5.61 -22.60 11.27
N GLU A 49 6.62 -23.45 11.36
CA GLU A 49 7.47 -23.81 10.22
C GLU A 49 6.65 -24.33 9.03
N ASP A 50 5.67 -25.19 9.29
CA ASP A 50 4.82 -25.79 8.25
C ASP A 50 3.87 -24.79 7.60
N SER A 51 3.60 -23.65 8.24
CA SER A 51 2.73 -22.61 7.71
C SER A 51 3.41 -21.65 6.75
N ARG A 52 4.72 -21.75 6.57
CA ARG A 52 5.47 -20.98 5.58
C ARG A 52 5.17 -21.48 4.17
N GLU A 53 5.36 -20.59 3.17
CA GLU A 53 5.09 -20.91 1.77
C GLU A 53 3.70 -21.53 1.60
N ASN A 54 2.69 -20.79 2.06
CA ASN A 54 1.32 -21.28 2.16
C ASN A 54 0.50 -21.09 0.87
N TYR A 55 0.92 -20.23 -0.07
CA TYR A 55 0.32 -20.09 -1.41
C TYR A 55 -1.20 -19.89 -1.39
N HIS A 56 -1.71 -19.12 -0.45
CA HIS A 56 -3.14 -18.79 -0.40
C HIS A 56 -3.54 -17.84 -1.52
N ARG A 57 -4.84 -17.85 -1.83
CA ARG A 57 -5.46 -16.88 -2.73
C ARG A 57 -6.63 -16.19 -2.05
N ILE A 58 -6.63 -14.85 -2.09
CA ILE A 58 -7.68 -13.99 -1.54
C ILE A 58 -8.14 -13.09 -2.68
N ASP A 59 -9.33 -13.35 -3.25
CA ASP A 59 -9.73 -12.65 -4.46
C ASP A 59 -11.23 -12.36 -4.51
N HIS A 60 -11.58 -11.26 -5.21
CA HIS A 60 -12.97 -10.84 -5.46
C HIS A 60 -13.79 -10.68 -4.17
N ASN A 61 -13.18 -10.31 -3.06
CA ASN A 61 -13.89 -10.02 -1.83
C ASN A 61 -14.20 -8.53 -1.70
N TYR A 62 -15.31 -8.23 -1.05
CA TYR A 62 -15.65 -6.90 -0.58
C TYR A 62 -15.31 -6.78 0.90
N PHE A 63 -14.37 -5.92 1.23
CA PHE A 63 -14.07 -5.48 2.58
C PHE A 63 -14.68 -4.09 2.77
N GLY A 64 -15.83 -4.04 3.44
CA GLY A 64 -16.62 -2.83 3.61
C GLY A 64 -16.19 -1.95 4.77
N PRO A 65 -16.97 -0.91 5.06
CA PRO A 65 -16.60 0.10 6.02
C PRO A 65 -16.26 -0.46 7.39
N ARG A 66 -15.12 0.01 7.91
CA ARG A 66 -14.67 -0.23 9.26
C ARG A 66 -14.29 1.09 9.91
N PRO A 67 -14.91 1.50 11.03
CA PRO A 67 -14.59 2.76 11.69
C PRO A 67 -13.20 2.73 12.34
N VAL A 68 -12.62 3.90 12.56
CA VAL A 68 -11.33 4.07 13.23
C VAL A 68 -11.35 3.41 14.61
N LEU A 69 -10.44 2.47 14.84
CA LEU A 69 -10.25 1.83 16.15
C LEU A 69 -9.49 2.75 17.12
N GLY A 70 -8.50 3.48 16.62
CA GLY A 70 -7.65 4.38 17.41
C GLY A 70 -6.51 3.68 18.15
N SER A 71 -6.21 2.42 17.82
CA SER A 71 -5.07 1.66 18.32
C SER A 71 -4.68 0.55 17.34
N ASN A 72 -3.56 -0.14 17.58
CA ASN A 72 -3.17 -1.32 16.81
C ASN A 72 -4.22 -2.42 16.86
N GLY A 73 -4.35 -3.19 15.81
CA GLY A 73 -5.31 -4.28 15.67
C GLY A 73 -6.56 -3.84 14.91
N GLY A 74 -6.48 -2.74 14.17
CA GLY A 74 -7.53 -2.24 13.29
C GLY A 74 -7.35 -2.63 11.83
N GLU A 75 -6.34 -3.42 11.49
CA GLU A 75 -6.09 -3.82 10.09
C GLU A 75 -7.29 -4.60 9.50
N THR A 76 -7.52 -4.40 8.22
CA THR A 76 -8.53 -5.18 7.48
C THR A 76 -7.97 -6.55 7.10
N LEU A 77 -6.78 -6.58 6.46
CA LEU A 77 -6.10 -7.81 6.07
C LEU A 77 -4.67 -7.84 6.63
N ARG A 78 -4.28 -8.95 7.23
CA ARG A 78 -2.90 -9.20 7.65
C ARG A 78 -2.36 -10.47 6.99
N ILE A 79 -1.20 -10.39 6.36
CA ILE A 79 -0.52 -11.54 5.77
C ILE A 79 0.72 -11.86 6.58
N GLY A 80 0.69 -12.95 7.32
CA GLY A 80 1.79 -13.39 8.16
C GLY A 80 1.82 -12.80 9.56
N THR A 81 2.91 -13.05 10.26
CA THR A 81 3.16 -12.63 11.64
C THR A 81 4.59 -12.10 11.78
N SER A 82 4.82 -11.23 12.77
CA SER A 82 6.17 -10.68 13.00
C SER A 82 7.22 -11.74 13.35
N HIS A 83 6.81 -12.87 13.92
CA HIS A 83 7.74 -13.96 14.29
C HIS A 83 8.42 -14.60 13.08
N TYR A 84 7.67 -14.80 11.99
CA TYR A 84 8.17 -15.37 10.73
C TYR A 84 8.30 -14.33 9.61
N SER A 85 8.52 -13.08 9.98
CA SER A 85 8.43 -11.92 9.07
C SER A 85 9.41 -11.93 7.89
N LEU A 86 10.51 -12.67 7.98
CA LEU A 86 11.48 -12.83 6.87
C LEU A 86 11.23 -14.11 6.05
N SER A 87 10.20 -14.89 6.40
CA SER A 87 9.76 -16.05 5.63
C SER A 87 8.77 -15.66 4.55
N ASN A 88 8.68 -16.49 3.50
CA ASN A 88 7.75 -16.26 2.40
C ASN A 88 6.37 -16.87 2.68
N SER A 89 5.34 -16.19 2.23
CA SER A 89 3.95 -16.68 2.20
C SER A 89 3.53 -17.09 0.79
N PHE A 90 3.97 -16.34 -0.23
CA PHE A 90 3.52 -16.48 -1.62
C PHE A 90 2.00 -16.39 -1.77
N THR A 91 1.34 -15.61 -0.90
CA THR A 91 -0.10 -15.37 -1.00
C THR A 91 -0.38 -14.41 -2.17
N LEU A 92 -1.41 -14.75 -2.95
CA LEU A 92 -1.97 -13.89 -3.98
C LEU A 92 -3.19 -13.16 -3.43
N VAL A 93 -3.17 -11.82 -3.47
CA VAL A 93 -4.31 -10.95 -3.10
C VAL A 93 -4.70 -10.16 -4.33
N GLU A 94 -5.83 -10.49 -4.96
CA GLU A 94 -6.18 -9.85 -6.22
C GLU A 94 -7.67 -9.52 -6.36
N ASN A 95 -7.95 -8.42 -7.05
CA ASN A 95 -9.31 -8.02 -7.39
C ASN A 95 -10.25 -7.91 -6.16
N ASN A 96 -9.74 -7.48 -5.01
CA ASN A 96 -10.55 -7.20 -3.84
C ASN A 96 -10.89 -5.71 -3.77
N TYR A 97 -12.07 -5.40 -3.25
CA TYR A 97 -12.54 -4.04 -3.03
C TYR A 97 -12.43 -3.70 -1.53
N PHE A 98 -11.62 -2.71 -1.18
CA PHE A 98 -11.47 -2.18 0.18
C PHE A 98 -12.19 -0.82 0.24
N ASP A 99 -13.37 -0.78 0.85
CA ASP A 99 -14.24 0.39 0.94
C ASP A 99 -14.20 0.99 2.33
N ARG A 100 -13.60 2.17 2.50
CA ARG A 100 -13.53 2.89 3.79
C ARG A 100 -13.07 2.00 4.96
N CYS A 101 -11.99 1.30 4.72
CA CYS A 101 -11.34 0.42 5.70
C CYS A 101 -10.47 1.25 6.65
N ASP A 102 -11.10 1.97 7.59
CA ASP A 102 -10.48 3.04 8.38
C ASP A 102 -9.94 2.58 9.75
N GLY A 103 -9.89 1.28 10.01
CA GLY A 103 -9.59 0.75 11.35
C GLY A 103 -8.28 1.24 11.95
N GLU A 104 -7.20 1.27 11.17
CA GLU A 104 -5.90 1.85 11.52
C GLU A 104 -5.10 2.26 10.28
N VAL A 105 -3.87 2.77 10.49
CA VAL A 105 -2.99 3.22 9.41
C VAL A 105 -2.54 2.10 8.47
N GLU A 106 -2.60 0.85 8.87
CA GLU A 106 -2.32 -0.32 8.03
C GLU A 106 -3.64 -0.98 7.60
N ILE A 107 -4.19 -0.60 6.44
CA ILE A 107 -5.38 -1.26 5.87
C ILE A 107 -5.05 -2.72 5.58
N VAL A 108 -3.95 -2.92 4.84
CA VAL A 108 -3.34 -4.24 4.60
C VAL A 108 -1.95 -4.23 5.20
N SER A 109 -1.71 -5.13 6.15
CA SER A 109 -0.41 -5.29 6.81
C SER A 109 0.28 -6.55 6.30
N VAL A 110 1.25 -6.39 5.39
CA VAL A 110 2.04 -7.50 4.85
C VAL A 110 3.21 -7.77 5.79
N LYS A 111 3.21 -8.95 6.43
CA LYS A 111 4.23 -9.39 7.39
C LYS A 111 4.90 -10.70 6.98
N ALA A 112 5.04 -10.92 5.69
CA ALA A 112 5.74 -12.05 5.08
C ALA A 112 6.23 -11.65 3.68
N GLY A 113 7.16 -12.42 3.11
CA GLY A 113 7.72 -12.16 1.78
C GLY A 113 7.01 -12.88 0.64
N GLY A 114 7.41 -12.53 -0.58
CA GLY A 114 7.05 -13.22 -1.81
C GLY A 114 5.59 -13.10 -2.25
N ASN A 115 4.82 -12.17 -1.68
CA ASN A 115 3.41 -12.02 -2.01
C ASN A 115 3.21 -11.18 -3.27
N LEU A 116 2.09 -11.44 -3.96
CA LEU A 116 1.61 -10.64 -5.07
C LEU A 116 0.26 -10.01 -4.69
N LEU A 117 0.20 -8.67 -4.66
CA LEU A 117 -1.03 -7.92 -4.42
C LEU A 117 -1.33 -7.09 -5.69
N ARG A 118 -2.37 -7.47 -6.45
CA ARG A 118 -2.66 -6.84 -7.74
C ARG A 118 -4.15 -6.60 -8.00
N GLY A 119 -4.42 -5.57 -8.78
CA GLY A 119 -5.78 -5.29 -9.25
C GLY A 119 -6.77 -5.02 -8.13
N ASN A 120 -6.32 -4.68 -6.91
CA ASN A 120 -7.21 -4.33 -5.82
C ASN A 120 -7.60 -2.85 -5.89
N LEU A 121 -8.82 -2.55 -5.47
CA LEU A 121 -9.30 -1.18 -5.34
C LEU A 121 -9.42 -0.79 -3.87
N PHE A 122 -8.78 0.32 -3.50
CA PHE A 122 -8.88 0.98 -2.19
C PHE A 122 -9.68 2.28 -2.37
N TYR A 123 -10.90 2.29 -1.86
CA TYR A 123 -11.82 3.42 -2.01
C TYR A 123 -11.97 4.14 -0.68
N GLU A 124 -11.61 5.43 -0.66
CA GLU A 124 -11.74 6.34 0.50
C GLU A 124 -11.25 5.73 1.83
N SER A 125 -10.27 4.84 1.78
CA SER A 125 -9.76 4.14 2.96
C SER A 125 -8.61 4.90 3.62
N ARG A 126 -8.67 5.07 4.94
CA ARG A 126 -7.65 5.76 5.73
C ARG A 126 -6.49 4.83 6.05
N GLY A 127 -5.29 5.22 5.64
CA GLY A 127 -4.09 4.42 5.84
C GLY A 127 -3.54 3.83 4.54
N THR A 128 -2.72 2.81 4.66
CA THR A 128 -1.90 2.29 3.54
C THR A 128 -1.97 0.78 3.41
N LEU A 129 -1.69 0.31 2.18
CA LEU A 129 -1.12 -1.01 1.98
C LEU A 129 0.34 -0.94 2.45
N THR A 130 0.67 -1.65 3.51
CA THR A 130 1.97 -1.55 4.19
C THR A 130 2.77 -2.82 4.03
N LEU A 131 3.96 -2.71 3.43
CA LEU A 131 4.96 -3.79 3.36
C LEU A 131 5.73 -3.84 4.68
N ARG A 132 5.03 -4.24 5.76
CA ARG A 132 5.51 -4.09 7.14
C ARG A 132 6.70 -4.97 7.45
N HIS A 133 6.70 -6.20 6.96
CA HIS A 133 7.81 -7.15 7.03
C HIS A 133 7.83 -8.03 5.78
N GLY A 134 8.96 -8.72 5.57
CA GLY A 134 9.15 -9.62 4.44
C GLY A 134 9.68 -8.91 3.20
N ASN A 135 10.37 -9.66 2.37
CA ASN A 135 11.03 -9.17 1.17
C ASN A 135 10.31 -9.65 -0.09
N ASP A 136 10.71 -9.14 -1.25
CA ASP A 136 10.32 -9.66 -2.56
C ASP A 136 8.79 -9.65 -2.81
N ASN A 137 8.06 -8.69 -2.22
CA ASN A 137 6.64 -8.52 -2.52
C ASN A 137 6.45 -7.68 -3.79
N VAL A 138 5.41 -7.99 -4.55
CA VAL A 138 5.01 -7.26 -5.76
C VAL A 138 3.64 -6.62 -5.53
N ILE A 139 3.58 -5.30 -5.72
CA ILE A 139 2.36 -4.48 -5.62
C ILE A 139 2.13 -3.87 -6.99
N GLU A 140 1.14 -4.38 -7.73
CA GLU A 140 0.94 -3.95 -9.12
C GLU A 140 -0.52 -3.76 -9.48
N GLU A 141 -0.78 -2.79 -10.35
CA GLU A 141 -2.10 -2.56 -10.93
C GLU A 141 -3.21 -2.30 -9.90
N ASN A 142 -2.84 -1.90 -8.68
CA ASN A 142 -3.83 -1.51 -7.69
C ASN A 142 -4.26 -0.06 -7.90
N ILE A 143 -5.50 0.22 -7.52
CA ILE A 143 -6.11 1.55 -7.61
C ILE A 143 -6.41 2.05 -6.21
N PHE A 144 -5.99 3.28 -5.91
CA PHE A 144 -6.27 3.98 -4.66
C PHE A 144 -7.02 5.28 -5.01
N LEU A 145 -8.31 5.34 -4.66
CA LEU A 145 -9.15 6.51 -4.87
C LEU A 145 -9.50 7.14 -3.52
N GLY A 146 -8.82 8.22 -3.18
CA GLY A 146 -9.02 8.93 -1.92
C GLY A 146 -10.12 9.98 -1.97
N ASN A 147 -10.44 10.49 -3.17
CA ASN A 147 -11.45 11.54 -3.40
C ASN A 147 -11.31 12.77 -2.49
N GLY A 148 -10.10 13.05 -1.99
CA GLY A 148 -9.84 14.14 -1.06
C GLY A 148 -10.31 13.89 0.38
N VAL A 149 -10.74 12.67 0.71
CA VAL A 149 -11.12 12.29 2.08
C VAL A 149 -9.87 12.28 2.97
N ASP A 150 -9.99 12.87 4.16
CA ASP A 150 -8.89 13.02 5.11
C ASP A 150 -8.26 11.68 5.51
N HIS A 151 -6.93 11.66 5.58
CA HIS A 151 -6.10 10.52 5.97
C HIS A 151 -6.09 9.34 4.98
N THR A 152 -6.67 9.48 3.79
CA THR A 152 -6.55 8.44 2.76
C THR A 152 -5.11 8.30 2.31
N GLY A 153 -4.61 7.07 2.31
CA GLY A 153 -3.21 6.77 1.99
C GLY A 153 -3.07 5.78 0.84
N GLY A 154 -1.83 5.47 0.51
CA GLY A 154 -1.50 4.60 -0.61
C GLY A 154 -0.61 3.44 -0.18
N ILE A 155 0.68 3.50 -0.50
CA ILE A 155 1.62 2.39 -0.32
C ILE A 155 2.77 2.80 0.59
N ARG A 156 3.05 2.00 1.63
CA ARG A 156 4.19 2.19 2.53
C ARG A 156 5.22 1.09 2.34
N VAL A 157 6.42 1.47 1.93
CA VAL A 157 7.52 0.59 1.53
C VAL A 157 8.53 0.46 2.65
N ILE A 158 8.79 -0.78 3.06
CA ILE A 158 9.78 -1.19 4.06
C ILE A 158 10.40 -2.50 3.55
N ASN A 159 11.59 -2.87 4.04
CA ASN A 159 12.28 -4.11 3.70
C ASN A 159 12.89 -4.12 2.28
N LYS A 160 13.32 -5.30 1.83
CA LYS A 160 14.18 -5.44 0.64
C LYS A 160 13.44 -5.92 -0.60
N ARG A 161 13.91 -5.47 -1.76
CA ARG A 161 13.50 -5.93 -3.09
C ARG A 161 11.98 -5.92 -3.31
N GLN A 162 11.34 -4.86 -2.82
CA GLN A 162 9.92 -4.62 -3.08
C GLN A 162 9.74 -4.07 -4.49
N THR A 163 8.75 -4.55 -5.22
CA THR A 163 8.37 -4.03 -6.54
C THR A 163 7.00 -3.36 -6.47
N ILE A 164 6.95 -2.08 -6.77
CA ILE A 164 5.74 -1.26 -6.79
C ILE A 164 5.57 -0.70 -8.19
N ARG A 165 4.65 -1.25 -8.98
CA ARG A 165 4.54 -0.87 -10.39
C ARG A 165 3.12 -0.81 -10.92
N ASN A 166 2.91 0.06 -11.89
CA ASN A 166 1.62 0.23 -12.56
C ASN A 166 0.44 0.48 -11.61
N ASN A 167 0.67 1.06 -10.42
CA ASN A 167 -0.41 1.43 -9.53
C ASN A 167 -0.93 2.83 -9.86
N TYR A 168 -2.21 3.03 -9.64
CA TYR A 168 -2.90 4.30 -9.83
C TYR A 168 -3.38 4.85 -8.49
N LEU A 169 -2.87 6.02 -8.10
CA LEU A 169 -3.17 6.66 -6.82
C LEU A 169 -3.71 8.05 -7.09
N GLN A 170 -4.94 8.34 -6.64
CA GLN A 170 -5.58 9.63 -6.90
C GLN A 170 -6.30 10.19 -5.67
N GLY A 171 -6.11 11.49 -5.43
CA GLY A 171 -6.85 12.25 -4.42
C GLY A 171 -6.55 11.84 -2.98
N LEU A 172 -5.32 11.40 -2.71
CA LEU A 172 -4.88 10.92 -1.39
C LEU A 172 -4.34 12.06 -0.54
N THR A 173 -4.85 12.21 0.68
CA THR A 173 -4.52 13.32 1.58
C THR A 173 -3.66 12.91 2.78
N GLY A 174 -3.47 11.62 3.00
CA GLY A 174 -2.78 11.08 4.17
C GLY A 174 -1.36 11.60 4.34
N TYR A 175 -0.90 11.64 5.58
CA TYR A 175 0.37 12.21 6.00
C TYR A 175 1.15 11.23 6.89
N ARG A 176 2.44 11.44 7.05
CA ARG A 176 3.36 10.54 7.79
C ARG A 176 3.27 9.11 7.25
N PHE A 177 3.11 8.11 8.11
CA PHE A 177 3.01 6.70 7.70
C PHE A 177 1.78 6.37 6.85
N GLY A 178 0.80 7.27 6.81
CA GLY A 178 -0.39 7.19 5.97
C GLY A 178 -0.31 7.96 4.66
N GLY A 179 0.87 8.42 4.23
CA GLY A 179 1.03 9.15 2.96
C GLY A 179 0.65 8.35 1.72
N GLY A 180 0.53 9.03 0.58
CA GLY A 180 0.19 8.36 -0.69
C GLY A 180 1.27 7.38 -1.15
N LEU A 181 2.54 7.75 -1.00
CA LEU A 181 3.67 6.84 -1.14
C LEU A 181 4.69 7.17 -0.05
N VAL A 182 5.10 6.17 0.70
CA VAL A 182 6.02 6.34 1.83
C VAL A 182 7.14 5.31 1.72
N VAL A 183 8.37 5.77 1.51
CA VAL A 183 9.58 4.94 1.56
C VAL A 183 10.27 5.20 2.89
N MET A 184 10.38 4.16 3.72
CA MET A 184 10.81 4.30 5.12
C MET A 184 12.32 4.20 5.30
N ASN A 185 12.85 4.89 6.31
CA ASN A 185 14.12 4.50 6.91
C ASN A 185 13.97 3.21 7.72
N GLY A 186 15.06 2.45 7.79
CA GLY A 186 15.16 1.24 8.60
C GLY A 186 16.02 1.40 9.84
N VAL A 187 15.97 0.41 10.71
CA VAL A 187 16.85 0.25 11.86
C VAL A 187 18.11 -0.50 11.42
N PRO A 188 19.33 0.02 11.62
CA PRO A 188 20.56 -0.73 11.33
C PRO A 188 20.57 -2.07 12.08
N ASN A 189 20.94 -3.15 11.38
CA ASN A 189 20.91 -4.52 11.94
C ASN A 189 19.58 -4.88 12.62
N SER A 190 18.48 -4.52 12.00
CA SER A 190 17.14 -4.60 12.55
C SER A 190 16.79 -5.95 13.16
N PRO A 191 16.28 -6.02 14.40
CA PRO A 191 15.59 -7.20 14.90
C PRO A 191 14.42 -7.60 13.98
N ILE A 192 14.08 -8.89 13.97
CA ILE A 192 13.09 -9.46 13.04
C ILE A 192 11.75 -8.73 13.00
N ASN A 193 11.32 -8.15 14.11
CA ASN A 193 10.02 -7.49 14.26
C ASN A 193 10.07 -5.95 14.17
N ARG A 194 11.23 -5.37 13.79
CA ARG A 194 11.39 -3.92 13.66
C ARG A 194 11.33 -3.48 12.18
N TYR A 195 11.88 -2.34 11.85
CA TYR A 195 11.90 -1.77 10.50
C TYR A 195 13.19 -2.16 9.79
N HIS A 196 13.12 -3.12 8.88
CA HIS A 196 14.27 -3.43 8.05
C HIS A 196 14.50 -2.33 7.01
N GLN A 197 15.76 -2.11 6.65
CA GLN A 197 16.14 -1.13 5.64
C GLN A 197 15.49 -1.42 4.29
N VAL A 198 15.05 -0.38 3.60
CA VAL A 198 14.68 -0.46 2.19
C VAL A 198 15.94 -0.58 1.36
N ASP A 199 16.06 -1.69 0.62
CA ASP A 199 17.22 -2.01 -0.19
C ASP A 199 16.77 -2.73 -1.46
N GLY A 200 17.10 -2.17 -2.63
CA GLY A 200 16.72 -2.73 -3.91
C GLY A 200 15.22 -2.61 -4.25
N ALA A 201 14.53 -1.60 -3.74
CA ALA A 201 13.15 -1.36 -4.12
C ALA A 201 13.05 -0.82 -5.54
N VAL A 202 12.08 -1.32 -6.32
CA VAL A 202 11.74 -0.84 -7.66
C VAL A 202 10.36 -0.21 -7.63
N ILE A 203 10.30 1.10 -7.85
CA ILE A 203 9.05 1.89 -7.88
C ILE A 203 8.93 2.48 -9.27
N GLU A 204 8.08 1.89 -10.11
CA GLU A 204 8.08 2.24 -11.52
C GLU A 204 6.68 2.27 -12.14
N ASN A 205 6.50 3.12 -13.14
CA ASN A 205 5.26 3.20 -13.90
C ASN A 205 4.01 3.42 -13.02
N ASN A 206 4.11 4.18 -11.93
CA ASN A 206 2.96 4.52 -11.11
C ASN A 206 2.45 5.92 -11.45
N SER A 207 1.12 6.11 -11.37
CA SER A 207 0.49 7.43 -11.48
C SER A 207 0.06 7.91 -10.11
N LEU A 208 0.61 9.04 -9.66
CA LEU A 208 0.29 9.71 -8.40
C LEU A 208 -0.35 11.07 -8.74
N ILE A 209 -1.69 11.11 -8.75
CA ILE A 209 -2.48 12.26 -9.21
C ILE A 209 -3.21 12.89 -8.01
N GLU A 210 -3.00 14.18 -7.76
CA GLU A 210 -3.55 14.88 -6.58
C GLU A 210 -3.20 14.14 -5.28
N VAL A 211 -1.97 13.61 -5.19
CA VAL A 211 -1.44 12.99 -3.98
C VAL A 211 -0.77 14.06 -3.12
N ALA A 212 -1.23 14.19 -1.89
CA ALA A 212 -0.77 15.26 -1.02
C ALA A 212 0.68 15.07 -0.55
N HIS A 213 1.08 13.83 -0.26
CA HIS A 213 2.38 13.54 0.36
C HIS A 213 3.02 12.27 -0.21
N ILE A 214 4.21 12.45 -0.79
CA ILE A 214 5.17 11.42 -1.15
C ILE A 214 6.36 11.60 -0.22
N GLN A 215 6.63 10.64 0.65
CA GLN A 215 7.59 10.79 1.71
C GLN A 215 8.74 9.79 1.54
N LEU A 216 9.95 10.30 1.41
CA LEU A 216 11.15 9.50 1.19
C LEU A 216 12.06 9.57 2.42
N ALA A 217 12.70 8.44 2.74
CA ALA A 217 13.49 8.26 3.94
C ALA A 217 12.68 8.59 5.21
N ALA A 218 11.38 8.25 5.18
CA ALA A 218 10.42 8.63 6.21
C ALA A 218 10.68 7.90 7.53
N GLY A 219 10.33 8.58 8.62
CA GLY A 219 10.50 8.03 9.97
C GLY A 219 11.96 8.06 10.47
N SER A 220 12.84 8.85 9.81
CA SER A 220 14.21 9.08 10.26
C SER A 220 14.24 9.57 11.71
N ASP A 221 15.00 8.90 12.54
CA ASP A 221 15.29 9.25 13.93
C ASP A 221 16.59 8.54 14.39
N ALA A 222 16.94 8.66 15.65
CA ALA A 222 18.15 8.04 16.20
C ALA A 222 18.17 6.50 16.07
N GLU A 223 17.00 5.85 16.04
CA GLU A 223 16.89 4.40 15.86
C GLU A 223 16.82 4.01 14.37
N ARG A 224 15.99 4.73 13.60
CA ARG A 224 15.75 4.45 12.17
C ARG A 224 16.66 5.31 11.30
N SER A 225 17.93 5.00 11.30
CA SER A 225 18.98 5.75 10.60
C SER A 225 19.52 5.05 9.34
N ALA A 226 19.01 3.85 9.00
CA ALA A 226 19.37 3.17 7.76
C ALA A 226 18.49 3.71 6.61
N VAL A 227 19.10 4.56 5.77
CA VAL A 227 18.44 5.19 4.61
C VAL A 227 18.18 4.18 3.49
N PRO A 228 17.22 4.44 2.58
CA PRO A 228 17.00 3.60 1.41
C PRO A 228 18.24 3.48 0.53
N GLU A 229 18.56 2.26 0.08
CA GLU A 229 19.73 1.96 -0.75
C GLU A 229 19.34 1.16 -2.01
N ASN A 230 20.21 1.20 -3.03
CA ASN A 230 20.11 0.39 -4.26
C ASN A 230 18.72 0.41 -4.89
N SER A 231 17.95 1.45 -4.69
CA SER A 231 16.56 1.54 -5.07
C SER A 231 16.35 2.41 -6.31
N LYS A 232 15.25 2.19 -7.03
CA LYS A 232 14.94 2.91 -8.26
C LYS A 232 13.53 3.48 -8.21
N PHE A 233 13.39 4.74 -8.63
CA PHE A 233 12.12 5.42 -8.83
C PHE A 233 12.07 5.90 -10.28
N SER A 234 11.32 5.21 -11.17
CA SER A 234 11.42 5.46 -12.61
C SER A 234 10.08 5.45 -13.33
N ASN A 235 10.00 6.28 -14.35
CA ASN A 235 8.82 6.40 -15.23
C ASN A 235 7.50 6.61 -14.46
N ASN A 236 7.54 7.26 -13.29
CA ASN A 236 6.35 7.59 -12.52
C ASN A 236 5.84 8.98 -12.91
N LEU A 237 4.51 9.14 -12.90
CA LEU A 237 3.85 10.43 -13.01
C LEU A 237 3.52 10.96 -11.61
N VAL A 238 3.93 12.18 -11.30
CA VAL A 238 3.49 12.93 -10.12
C VAL A 238 2.78 14.20 -10.60
N PHE A 239 1.48 14.23 -10.45
CA PHE A 239 0.63 15.31 -10.94
C PHE A 239 -0.17 15.93 -9.80
N ASN A 240 0.10 17.19 -9.49
CA ASN A 240 -0.75 18.05 -8.65
C ASN A 240 -1.18 19.26 -9.49
N LYS A 241 -2.48 19.49 -9.60
CA LYS A 241 -3.08 20.52 -10.45
C LYS A 241 -2.52 21.93 -10.19
N ASN A 242 -2.16 22.23 -8.95
CA ASN A 242 -1.65 23.54 -8.56
C ASN A 242 -0.11 23.65 -8.64
N GLY A 243 0.59 22.70 -9.28
CA GLY A 243 2.04 22.68 -9.31
C GLY A 243 2.68 22.51 -7.91
N ARG A 244 1.94 21.97 -6.96
CA ARG A 244 2.46 21.72 -5.59
C ARG A 244 3.42 20.54 -5.62
N ASP A 245 4.58 20.71 -4.99
CA ASP A 245 5.47 19.58 -4.73
C ASP A 245 4.86 18.64 -3.69
N ALA A 246 4.74 17.37 -4.03
CA ALA A 246 4.26 16.33 -3.12
C ALA A 246 5.38 15.70 -2.29
N PHE A 247 6.65 15.87 -2.70
CA PHE A 247 7.78 15.23 -2.03
C PHE A 247 8.11 15.89 -0.69
N THR A 248 8.50 15.05 0.26
CA THR A 248 9.16 15.43 1.51
C THR A 248 10.30 14.46 1.75
N LEU A 249 11.50 14.98 1.88
CA LEU A 249 12.72 14.21 2.16
C LEU A 249 13.04 14.35 3.64
N TYR A 250 13.07 13.24 4.35
CA TYR A 250 13.32 13.22 5.80
C TYR A 250 14.78 12.91 6.15
N ASP A 251 15.52 12.33 5.20
CA ASP A 251 16.92 11.95 5.35
C ASP A 251 17.57 11.85 3.95
N ASP A 252 18.78 11.31 3.85
CA ASP A 252 19.48 11.08 2.60
C ASP A 252 18.73 10.11 1.69
N VAL A 253 18.51 10.52 0.45
CA VAL A 253 17.86 9.74 -0.60
C VAL A 253 18.79 9.39 -1.76
N SER A 254 20.11 9.62 -1.59
CA SER A 254 21.12 9.34 -2.62
C SER A 254 21.17 7.87 -3.06
N GLY A 255 20.67 6.96 -2.23
CA GLY A 255 20.51 5.54 -2.55
C GLY A 255 19.29 5.21 -3.43
N ILE A 256 18.50 6.21 -3.82
CA ILE A 256 17.37 6.07 -4.74
C ILE A 256 17.74 6.72 -6.08
N GLN A 257 17.83 5.95 -7.13
CA GLN A 257 18.03 6.45 -8.48
C GLN A 257 16.70 6.93 -9.06
N PHE A 258 16.63 8.20 -9.46
CA PHE A 258 15.47 8.77 -10.15
C PHE A 258 15.73 8.80 -11.66
N GLU A 259 14.76 8.32 -12.48
CA GLU A 259 14.93 8.24 -13.93
C GLU A 259 13.59 8.36 -14.66
N ALA A 260 13.56 9.18 -15.70
CA ALA A 260 12.43 9.31 -16.64
C ALA A 260 11.06 9.58 -15.98
N ASN A 261 11.03 10.22 -14.82
CA ASN A 261 9.78 10.59 -14.14
C ASN A 261 9.23 11.93 -14.69
N ALA A 262 7.95 12.19 -14.45
CA ALA A 262 7.30 13.44 -14.79
C ALA A 262 6.71 14.15 -13.57
N LEU A 263 6.93 15.47 -13.50
CA LEU A 263 6.28 16.41 -12.57
C LEU A 263 5.42 17.39 -13.35
N ASN A 264 4.26 17.78 -12.81
CA ASN A 264 3.38 18.78 -13.42
C ASN A 264 3.77 20.21 -13.00
N ALA A 265 4.75 20.80 -13.69
CA ALA A 265 5.14 22.20 -13.56
C ALA A 265 5.27 22.67 -12.09
N VAL A 266 6.04 21.95 -11.30
CA VAL A 266 6.29 22.25 -9.89
C VAL A 266 7.34 23.37 -9.78
N ASP A 267 7.04 24.41 -9.03
CA ASP A 267 8.00 25.47 -8.73
C ASP A 267 9.00 25.00 -7.66
N ASN A 268 10.30 25.06 -8.00
CA ASN A 268 11.39 24.66 -7.10
C ASN A 268 11.22 23.27 -6.47
N PRO A 269 11.11 22.19 -7.26
CA PRO A 269 10.90 20.86 -6.74
C PRO A 269 12.06 20.40 -5.84
N GLN A 270 11.78 19.64 -4.79
CA GLN A 270 12.80 19.06 -3.91
C GLN A 270 13.69 18.05 -4.63
N ILE A 271 13.19 17.42 -5.68
CA ILE A 271 13.92 16.50 -6.54
C ILE A 271 13.74 16.94 -7.99
N SER A 272 14.83 17.30 -8.66
CA SER A 272 14.83 17.67 -10.08
C SER A 272 15.49 16.60 -10.95
N ASP A 273 16.52 15.96 -10.46
CA ASP A 273 17.25 14.96 -11.21
C ASP A 273 16.38 13.74 -11.51
N GLY A 274 16.39 13.30 -12.77
CA GLY A 274 15.56 12.19 -13.22
C GLY A 274 14.08 12.50 -13.44
N PHE A 275 13.71 13.81 -13.41
CA PHE A 275 12.35 14.28 -13.68
C PHE A 275 12.30 15.26 -14.86
N THR A 276 11.33 15.06 -15.72
CA THR A 276 10.86 16.10 -16.64
C THR A 276 9.79 16.92 -15.91
N ASN A 277 10.08 18.20 -15.63
CA ASN A 277 9.19 19.10 -14.91
C ASN A 277 8.58 20.13 -15.87
N GLN A 278 7.39 19.84 -16.35
CA GLN A 278 6.63 20.70 -17.29
C GLN A 278 5.14 20.45 -17.14
N ALA A 279 4.32 21.32 -17.73
CA ALA A 279 2.87 21.11 -17.75
C ALA A 279 2.52 19.77 -18.38
N VAL A 280 1.74 18.97 -17.67
CA VAL A 280 1.26 17.64 -18.09
C VAL A 280 -0.21 17.75 -18.45
N GLU A 281 -0.56 17.36 -19.66
CA GLU A 281 -1.96 17.24 -20.08
C GLU A 281 -2.48 15.83 -19.73
N LEU A 282 -3.62 15.79 -19.08
CA LEU A 282 -4.31 14.55 -18.73
C LEU A 282 -5.59 14.41 -19.56
N GLU A 283 -5.89 13.19 -19.95
CA GLU A 283 -7.18 12.82 -20.55
C GLU A 283 -7.86 11.73 -19.74
N THR A 284 -9.19 11.68 -19.82
CA THR A 284 -9.98 10.62 -19.19
C THR A 284 -10.04 9.43 -20.13
N ALA A 285 -9.57 8.28 -19.67
CA ALA A 285 -9.63 7.02 -20.43
C ALA A 285 -11.00 6.34 -20.29
N ALA A 286 -11.22 5.27 -21.06
CA ALA A 286 -12.47 4.51 -21.05
C ALA A 286 -12.82 3.90 -19.69
N ASN A 287 -11.82 3.62 -18.84
CA ASN A 287 -12.01 3.14 -17.47
C ASN A 287 -12.34 4.26 -16.46
N GLY A 288 -12.48 5.51 -16.91
CA GLY A 288 -12.81 6.66 -16.07
C GLY A 288 -11.64 7.30 -15.32
N LEU A 289 -10.43 6.74 -15.45
CA LEU A 289 -9.22 7.26 -14.82
C LEU A 289 -8.52 8.29 -15.71
N LEU A 290 -7.71 9.16 -15.07
CA LEU A 290 -6.93 10.19 -15.75
C LEU A 290 -5.55 9.66 -16.12
N TYR A 291 -5.13 9.87 -17.36
CA TYR A 291 -3.81 9.48 -17.83
C TYR A 291 -3.13 10.59 -18.63
N PRO A 292 -1.80 10.69 -18.55
CA PRO A 292 -1.08 11.64 -19.36
C PRO A 292 -1.09 11.24 -20.85
N LEU A 293 -0.98 12.24 -21.73
CA LEU A 293 -0.78 11.98 -23.17
C LEU A 293 0.59 11.36 -23.45
N ALA A 294 1.58 11.65 -22.60
CA ALA A 294 2.92 11.06 -22.66
C ALA A 294 2.94 9.63 -22.11
N ALA A 295 3.92 8.84 -22.57
CA ALA A 295 4.12 7.46 -22.11
C ALA A 295 4.86 7.42 -20.74
N VAL A 296 4.23 7.90 -19.69
CA VAL A 296 4.73 7.93 -18.32
C VAL A 296 3.60 7.59 -17.34
N GLY A 297 3.94 6.96 -16.21
CA GLY A 297 2.97 6.56 -15.21
C GLY A 297 2.35 5.18 -15.46
N ALA A 298 1.22 4.92 -14.83
CA ALA A 298 0.54 3.64 -14.89
C ALA A 298 -0.02 3.32 -16.28
N LYS A 299 -0.10 2.05 -16.60
CA LYS A 299 -0.71 1.60 -17.86
C LYS A 299 -2.20 1.95 -17.93
N ARG A 300 -2.70 2.18 -19.14
CA ARG A 300 -4.07 2.70 -19.37
C ARG A 300 -5.19 1.67 -19.27
N ASP A 301 -4.87 0.40 -19.22
CA ASP A 301 -5.81 -0.72 -19.22
C ASP A 301 -6.02 -1.34 -17.83
N ILE A 302 -5.67 -0.61 -16.76
CA ILE A 302 -5.97 -1.05 -15.40
C ILE A 302 -7.49 -1.18 -15.22
N VAL A 303 -7.94 -2.32 -14.72
CA VAL A 303 -9.36 -2.59 -14.50
C VAL A 303 -9.82 -1.91 -13.21
N VAL A 304 -10.80 -1.03 -13.33
CA VAL A 304 -11.51 -0.47 -12.16
C VAL A 304 -12.58 -1.46 -11.73
N LEU A 305 -12.46 -1.98 -10.52
CA LEU A 305 -13.42 -2.96 -10.01
C LEU A 305 -14.79 -2.32 -9.79
N ASP A 306 -15.84 -3.00 -10.24
CA ASP A 306 -17.21 -2.69 -9.87
C ASP A 306 -17.52 -3.38 -8.53
N LYS A 307 -17.98 -2.60 -7.55
CA LYS A 307 -18.40 -3.11 -6.24
C LYS A 307 -19.46 -4.22 -6.34
N GLN A 308 -20.30 -4.20 -7.37
CA GLN A 308 -21.34 -5.19 -7.58
C GLN A 308 -20.81 -6.56 -8.05
N LEU A 309 -19.56 -6.60 -8.53
CA LEU A 309 -18.92 -7.82 -9.03
C LEU A 309 -18.03 -8.52 -8.01
N VAL A 310 -17.94 -7.97 -6.78
CA VAL A 310 -17.15 -8.50 -5.69
C VAL A 310 -18.00 -8.67 -4.45
N GLY A 311 -17.77 -9.72 -3.66
CA GLY A 311 -18.45 -9.92 -2.37
C GLY A 311 -19.61 -10.91 -2.36
#